data_946db7342cb957fc150045ea0047aa7b
#
_entry.id   946db7342cb957fc150045ea0047aa7b
#
_cell.length_a   1.000
_cell.length_b   1.000
_cell.length_c   1.000
_cell.angle_alpha   90.00
_cell.angle_beta   90.00
_cell.angle_gamma   90.00
#
_symmetry.space_group_name_H-M   'P 1'
#
loop_
_entity.id
_entity.type
_entity.pdbx_description
1 polymer ?
#
loop_
_entity_poly.entity_id
_entity_poly.type
_entity_poly.pdbx_seq_one_letter_code
_entity_poly.pdbx_strand_id
1 'polypeptide(L)'
;ERYPSLTVMQVNAASLRRRPMRHPCLVAPRSDDYVLDLPDSEDAWLASLSAQTREKIRYHWRRAQRRQPSLRFRTFAAASIDDAQLRAVIGFNRARMQAKGRRFGMDDEDQRRLCALMRERGQLSVIEIDGVVRAGLLCTLAGDDIAMHVIAHDPAFDDLRLGFLCCVMTVQDAIAQGRQRFHFLWGHYDYKTRLGGKPVALTQLLLLRARRHALRHPWRLTTLGLAALRGWLRSLRQRAGAARH
;
A
#
# COMPACT_ATOMS: atom_id res chain seq x y z
N GLU A 1 13.90 -18.61 -22.60
CA GLU A 1 12.86 -18.26 -21.61
C GLU A 1 13.45 -18.30 -20.19
N ARG A 2 13.31 -17.17 -19.43
CA ARG A 2 13.90 -17.05 -18.09
C ARG A 2 13.15 -17.87 -17.02
N TYR A 3 11.89 -18.23 -17.28
CA TYR A 3 11.01 -18.96 -16.36
C TYR A 3 10.18 -20.02 -17.13
N PRO A 4 10.76 -21.14 -17.50
CA PRO A 4 10.09 -22.15 -18.32
C PRO A 4 8.90 -22.84 -17.61
N SER A 5 8.88 -22.85 -16.29
CA SER A 5 7.79 -23.41 -15.48
C SER A 5 6.57 -22.46 -15.32
N LEU A 6 6.71 -21.16 -15.63
CA LEU A 6 5.64 -20.19 -15.44
C LEU A 6 4.60 -20.31 -16.55
N THR A 7 3.40 -20.78 -16.21
CA THR A 7 2.28 -20.95 -17.16
C THR A 7 1.30 -19.76 -17.14
N VAL A 8 1.21 -19.07 -16.00
CA VAL A 8 0.33 -17.92 -15.78
C VAL A 8 1.03 -16.90 -14.91
N MET A 9 0.98 -15.63 -15.31
CA MET A 9 1.46 -14.48 -14.51
C MET A 9 0.36 -13.44 -14.37
N GLN A 10 0.12 -12.98 -13.14
CA GLN A 10 -0.82 -11.92 -12.84
C GLN A 10 -0.07 -10.65 -12.47
N VAL A 11 -0.41 -9.54 -13.11
CA VAL A 11 0.23 -8.23 -12.92
C VAL A 11 -0.83 -7.15 -12.78
N ASN A 12 -0.60 -6.18 -11.92
CA ASN A 12 -1.38 -4.95 -11.87
C ASN A 12 -0.57 -3.82 -12.51
N ALA A 13 -1.19 -3.04 -13.39
CA ALA A 13 -0.54 -1.97 -14.10
C ALA A 13 -1.42 -0.71 -14.15
N ALA A 14 -0.81 0.47 -13.93
CA ALA A 14 -1.48 1.75 -14.05
C ALA A 14 -1.63 2.17 -15.52
N SER A 15 -0.71 1.76 -16.38
CA SER A 15 -0.80 2.02 -17.82
C SER A 15 -0.35 0.80 -18.62
N LEU A 16 -1.03 0.58 -19.73
CA LEU A 16 -0.69 -0.45 -20.71
C LEU A 16 -0.25 0.25 -22.00
N ARG A 17 1.02 0.14 -22.33
CA ARG A 17 1.43 0.49 -23.70
C ARG A 17 0.79 -0.52 -24.67
N ARG A 18 0.03 -0.04 -25.65
CA ARG A 18 -0.59 -0.86 -26.71
C ARG A 18 0.46 -1.43 -27.66
N ARG A 19 1.32 -2.32 -27.15
CA ARG A 19 2.14 -3.16 -28.02
C ARG A 19 1.50 -4.54 -28.10
N PRO A 20 1.48 -5.18 -29.29
CA PRO A 20 0.99 -6.54 -29.41
C PRO A 20 1.79 -7.44 -28.47
N MET A 21 1.12 -8.04 -27.50
CA MET A 21 1.78 -9.00 -26.60
C MET A 21 1.95 -10.33 -27.32
N ARG A 22 3.14 -10.91 -27.23
CA ARG A 22 3.43 -12.24 -27.81
C ARG A 22 2.63 -13.36 -27.15
N HIS A 23 2.14 -13.14 -25.95
CA HIS A 23 1.38 -14.09 -25.15
C HIS A 23 -0.08 -13.68 -25.02
N PRO A 24 -1.02 -14.64 -24.97
CA PRO A 24 -2.41 -14.35 -24.70
C PRO A 24 -2.55 -13.60 -23.37
N CYS A 25 -3.30 -12.50 -23.40
CA CYS A 25 -3.50 -11.63 -22.25
C CYS A 25 -4.99 -11.39 -22.04
N LEU A 26 -5.43 -11.52 -20.79
CA LEU A 26 -6.75 -11.10 -20.34
C LEU A 26 -6.60 -9.88 -19.45
N VAL A 27 -7.50 -8.93 -19.60
CA VAL A 27 -7.44 -7.61 -18.99
C VAL A 27 -8.72 -7.35 -18.22
N ALA A 28 -8.63 -6.90 -16.99
CA ALA A 28 -9.79 -6.48 -16.19
C ALA A 28 -9.46 -5.23 -15.37
N PRO A 29 -10.46 -4.35 -15.11
CA PRO A 29 -10.30 -3.27 -14.16
C PRO A 29 -9.96 -3.80 -12.74
N ARG A 30 -9.08 -3.10 -12.03
CA ARG A 30 -8.75 -3.35 -10.63
C ARG A 30 -9.19 -2.16 -9.77
N SER A 31 -8.99 -2.25 -8.45
CA SER A 31 -9.12 -1.09 -7.56
C SER A 31 -8.03 -0.07 -7.84
N ASP A 32 -8.34 1.22 -7.59
CA ASP A 32 -7.37 2.29 -7.76
C ASP A 32 -6.19 2.16 -6.79
N ASP A 33 -5.00 2.54 -7.25
CA ASP A 33 -3.89 2.95 -6.40
C ASP A 33 -4.09 4.43 -6.02
N TYR A 34 -3.62 4.82 -4.86
CA TYR A 34 -3.56 6.23 -4.45
C TYR A 34 -2.10 6.65 -4.48
N VAL A 35 -1.77 7.55 -5.40
CA VAL A 35 -0.39 7.99 -5.65
C VAL A 35 -0.23 9.45 -5.26
N LEU A 36 0.76 9.72 -4.44
CA LEU A 36 1.20 11.07 -4.08
C LEU A 36 2.49 11.35 -4.84
N ASP A 37 2.47 12.36 -5.72
CA ASP A 37 3.69 12.94 -6.27
C ASP A 37 4.38 13.72 -5.16
N LEU A 38 5.59 13.30 -4.79
CA LEU A 38 6.33 13.89 -3.68
C LEU A 38 7.00 15.19 -4.16
N PRO A 39 6.79 16.32 -3.46
CA PRO A 39 7.49 17.56 -3.76
C PRO A 39 8.92 17.54 -3.21
N ASP A 40 9.72 18.54 -3.58
CA ASP A 40 11.13 18.66 -3.22
C ASP A 40 11.36 18.97 -1.73
N SER A 41 10.32 19.33 -0.97
CA SER A 41 10.43 19.62 0.46
C SER A 41 9.18 19.26 1.26
N GLU A 42 9.39 18.99 2.56
CA GLU A 42 8.31 18.75 3.52
C GLU A 42 7.37 19.95 3.62
N ASP A 43 7.91 21.17 3.63
CA ASP A 43 7.12 22.39 3.72
C ASP A 43 6.20 22.55 2.50
N ALA A 44 6.70 22.25 1.29
CA ALA A 44 5.88 22.25 0.09
C ALA A 44 4.78 21.20 0.14
N TRP A 45 5.07 19.99 0.67
CA TRP A 45 4.06 18.97 0.87
C TRP A 45 3.00 19.43 1.89
N LEU A 46 3.43 19.90 3.06
CA LEU A 46 2.50 20.39 4.09
C LEU A 46 1.64 21.55 3.56
N ALA A 47 2.21 22.48 2.81
CA ALA A 47 1.48 23.60 2.19
C ALA A 47 0.39 23.12 1.22
N SER A 48 0.61 22.00 0.51
CA SER A 48 -0.37 21.39 -0.40
C SER A 48 -1.57 20.75 0.29
N LEU A 49 -1.45 20.43 1.58
CA LEU A 49 -2.52 19.83 2.36
C LEU A 49 -3.53 20.87 2.85
N SER A 50 -4.78 20.44 3.12
CA SER A 50 -5.77 21.32 3.75
C SER A 50 -5.33 21.78 5.15
N ALA A 51 -5.75 22.99 5.56
CA ALA A 51 -5.46 23.53 6.90
C ALA A 51 -5.87 22.53 8.00
N GLN A 52 -7.05 21.92 7.86
CA GLN A 52 -7.55 20.92 8.80
C GLN A 52 -6.63 19.69 8.89
N THR A 53 -6.06 19.23 7.75
CA THR A 53 -5.15 18.07 7.75
C THR A 53 -3.85 18.43 8.45
N ARG A 54 -3.27 19.61 8.17
CA ARG A 54 -2.06 20.10 8.85
C ARG A 54 -2.25 20.22 10.36
N GLU A 55 -3.40 20.75 10.77
CA GLU A 55 -3.73 20.87 12.19
C GLU A 55 -3.85 19.49 12.87
N LYS A 56 -4.53 18.54 12.23
CA LYS A 56 -4.62 17.15 12.74
C LYS A 56 -3.26 16.50 12.87
N ILE A 57 -2.36 16.67 11.90
CA ILE A 57 -0.99 16.14 11.98
C ILE A 57 -0.27 16.71 13.20
N ARG A 58 -0.26 18.05 13.35
CA ARG A 58 0.37 18.73 14.49
C ARG A 58 -0.25 18.34 15.83
N TYR A 59 -1.59 18.26 15.90
CA TYR A 59 -2.31 17.87 17.11
C TYR A 59 -1.93 16.46 17.57
N HIS A 60 -2.03 15.47 16.67
CA HIS A 60 -1.73 14.07 17.01
C HIS A 60 -0.26 13.89 17.38
N TRP A 61 0.64 14.57 16.68
CA TRP A 61 2.07 14.53 16.98
C TRP A 61 2.37 15.08 18.37
N ARG A 62 1.91 16.30 18.67
CA ARG A 62 2.08 16.92 19.99
C ARG A 62 1.46 16.09 21.12
N ARG A 63 0.28 15.53 20.87
CA ARG A 63 -0.40 14.64 21.82
C ARG A 63 0.42 13.38 22.10
N ALA A 64 0.90 12.72 21.03
CA ALA A 64 1.70 11.51 21.15
C ALA A 64 3.01 11.77 21.92
N GLN A 65 3.73 12.84 21.58
CA GLN A 65 4.98 13.21 22.28
C GLN A 65 4.76 13.55 23.76
N ARG A 66 3.67 14.30 24.09
CA ARG A 66 3.37 14.63 25.50
C ARG A 66 3.02 13.40 26.33
N ARG A 67 2.32 12.44 25.75
CA ARG A 67 1.88 11.22 26.48
C ARG A 67 2.95 10.16 26.49
N GLN A 68 3.86 10.19 25.54
CA GLN A 68 4.96 9.22 25.37
C GLN A 68 6.26 9.98 25.03
N PRO A 69 6.96 10.54 26.00
CA PRO A 69 8.20 11.32 25.76
C PRO A 69 9.32 10.50 25.14
N SER A 70 9.31 9.18 25.33
CA SER A 70 10.25 8.23 24.74
C SER A 70 9.96 7.87 23.28
N LEU A 71 8.84 8.39 22.70
CA LEU A 71 8.47 8.12 21.32
C LEU A 71 9.57 8.54 20.35
N ARG A 72 9.97 7.62 19.48
CA ARG A 72 10.97 7.84 18.42
C ARG A 72 10.45 7.25 17.10
N PHE A 73 10.72 7.96 16.03
CA PHE A 73 10.53 7.44 14.67
C PHE A 73 11.87 6.97 14.12
N ARG A 74 11.88 5.82 13.48
CA ARG A 74 13.06 5.24 12.84
C ARG A 74 12.69 4.57 11.54
N THR A 75 13.63 4.59 10.59
CA THR A 75 13.52 3.92 9.30
C THR A 75 14.68 2.96 9.12
N PHE A 76 14.39 1.77 8.60
CA PHE A 76 15.35 0.71 8.35
C PHE A 76 15.30 0.33 6.87
N ALA A 77 16.45 0.29 6.21
CA ALA A 77 16.57 -0.24 4.85
C ALA A 77 16.66 -1.78 4.85
N ALA A 78 16.43 -2.39 3.70
CA ALA A 78 16.32 -3.84 3.50
C ALA A 78 17.32 -4.69 4.33
N ALA A 79 18.60 -4.35 4.26
CA ALA A 79 19.66 -5.10 4.94
C ALA A 79 19.67 -4.95 6.48
N SER A 80 19.02 -3.91 7.01
CA SER A 80 18.97 -3.59 8.45
C SER A 80 17.63 -3.88 9.10
N ILE A 81 16.69 -4.45 8.36
CA ILE A 81 15.37 -4.83 8.87
C ILE A 81 15.48 -6.11 9.71
N ASP A 82 15.12 -6.01 10.98
CA ASP A 82 15.06 -7.16 11.87
C ASP A 82 13.74 -7.94 11.71
N ASP A 83 13.83 -9.26 11.78
CA ASP A 83 12.68 -10.17 11.71
C ASP A 83 11.69 -9.97 12.86
N ALA A 84 12.16 -9.60 14.06
CA ALA A 84 11.29 -9.29 15.18
C ALA A 84 10.42 -8.06 14.90
N GLN A 85 10.99 -7.03 14.28
CA GLN A 85 10.25 -5.83 13.85
C GLN A 85 9.20 -6.15 12.79
N LEU A 86 9.54 -6.96 11.78
CA LEU A 86 8.59 -7.41 10.76
C LEU A 86 7.43 -8.20 11.38
N ARG A 87 7.73 -9.15 12.26
CA ARG A 87 6.71 -9.95 12.97
C ARG A 87 5.81 -9.09 13.84
N ALA A 88 6.35 -8.08 14.53
CA ALA A 88 5.56 -7.16 15.34
C ALA A 88 4.51 -6.41 14.47
N VAL A 89 4.93 -5.81 13.36
CA VAL A 89 4.05 -5.05 12.48
C VAL A 89 2.98 -5.96 11.81
N ILE A 90 3.38 -7.16 11.36
CA ILE A 90 2.43 -8.14 10.80
C ILE A 90 1.45 -8.61 11.88
N GLY A 91 1.92 -8.82 13.11
CA GLY A 91 1.09 -9.17 14.27
C GLY A 91 0.05 -8.10 14.59
N PHE A 92 0.42 -6.83 14.62
CA PHE A 92 -0.52 -5.71 14.80
C PHE A 92 -1.57 -5.66 13.68
N ASN A 93 -1.17 -5.90 12.42
CA ASN A 93 -2.11 -5.95 11.32
C ASN A 93 -3.11 -7.10 11.46
N ARG A 94 -2.64 -8.29 11.90
CA ARG A 94 -3.50 -9.45 12.19
C ARG A 94 -4.51 -9.13 13.30
N ALA A 95 -4.05 -8.59 14.42
CA ALA A 95 -4.91 -8.19 15.53
C ALA A 95 -5.97 -7.16 15.10
N ARG A 96 -5.59 -6.17 14.32
CA ARG A 96 -6.51 -5.16 13.77
C ARG A 96 -7.56 -5.77 12.83
N MET A 97 -7.21 -6.75 12.01
CA MET A 97 -8.18 -7.41 11.13
C MET A 97 -9.17 -8.24 11.95
N GLN A 98 -8.68 -8.98 12.95
CA GLN A 98 -9.52 -9.75 13.90
C GLN A 98 -10.49 -8.85 14.66
N ALA A 99 -10.01 -7.72 15.21
CA ALA A 99 -10.85 -6.75 15.92
C ALA A 99 -11.97 -6.16 15.04
N LYS A 100 -11.77 -6.10 13.73
CA LYS A 100 -12.78 -5.65 12.74
C LYS A 100 -13.69 -6.78 12.23
N GLY A 101 -13.59 -7.99 12.77
CA GLY A 101 -14.33 -9.15 12.27
C GLY A 101 -13.94 -9.53 10.84
N ARG A 102 -12.76 -9.12 10.36
CA ARG A 102 -12.28 -9.42 9.02
C ARG A 102 -11.25 -10.54 9.05
N ARG A 103 -11.33 -11.42 8.06
CA ARG A 103 -10.27 -12.42 7.87
C ARG A 103 -8.94 -11.71 7.61
N PHE A 104 -7.89 -12.15 8.29
CA PHE A 104 -6.53 -11.73 7.96
C PHE A 104 -6.17 -12.28 6.57
N GLY A 105 -5.89 -11.36 5.64
CA GLY A 105 -5.79 -11.69 4.21
C GLY A 105 -4.43 -12.22 3.76
N MET A 106 -3.47 -12.39 4.67
CA MET A 106 -2.16 -12.97 4.38
C MET A 106 -2.05 -14.35 5.03
N ASP A 107 -1.88 -15.39 4.23
CA ASP A 107 -1.49 -16.71 4.74
C ASP A 107 0.02 -16.76 5.05
N ASP A 108 0.51 -17.90 5.52
CA ASP A 108 1.93 -18.05 5.89
C ASP A 108 2.88 -17.93 4.70
N GLU A 109 2.42 -18.29 3.49
CA GLU A 109 3.19 -18.15 2.26
C GLU A 109 3.28 -16.68 1.84
N ASP A 110 2.16 -15.95 1.92
CA ASP A 110 2.13 -14.51 1.65
C ASP A 110 3.03 -13.74 2.63
N GLN A 111 3.06 -14.13 3.91
CA GLN A 111 3.93 -13.55 4.91
C GLN A 111 5.41 -13.82 4.59
N ARG A 112 5.76 -15.07 4.23
CA ARG A 112 7.14 -15.42 3.82
C ARG A 112 7.58 -14.61 2.60
N ARG A 113 6.71 -14.47 1.58
CA ARG A 113 6.98 -13.67 0.38
C ARG A 113 7.17 -12.18 0.71
N LEU A 114 6.31 -11.63 1.57
CA LEU A 114 6.45 -10.25 2.03
C LEU A 114 7.77 -10.05 2.78
N CYS A 115 8.12 -10.92 3.71
CA CYS A 115 9.39 -10.85 4.43
C CYS A 115 10.60 -10.96 3.48
N ALA A 116 10.57 -11.86 2.50
CA ALA A 116 11.63 -11.98 1.50
C ALA A 116 11.75 -10.69 0.66
N LEU A 117 10.63 -10.12 0.22
CA LEU A 117 10.58 -8.86 -0.51
C LEU A 117 11.12 -7.69 0.31
N MET A 118 10.77 -7.64 1.61
CA MET A 118 11.28 -6.62 2.53
C MET A 118 12.79 -6.71 2.72
N ARG A 119 13.38 -7.91 2.78
CA ARG A 119 14.83 -8.10 2.88
C ARG A 119 15.58 -7.74 1.58
N GLU A 120 14.92 -7.83 0.43
CA GLU A 120 15.53 -7.53 -0.87
C GLU A 120 15.50 -6.03 -1.19
N ARG A 121 14.34 -5.39 -1.02
CA ARG A 121 14.09 -3.99 -1.41
C ARG A 121 13.10 -3.28 -0.51
N GLY A 122 13.06 -3.68 0.76
CA GLY A 122 12.15 -3.09 1.73
C GLY A 122 12.67 -1.82 2.37
N GLN A 123 11.72 -1.03 2.86
CA GLN A 123 11.91 0.01 3.85
C GLN A 123 10.88 -0.20 4.94
N LEU A 124 11.34 -0.36 6.17
CA LEU A 124 10.50 -0.45 7.36
C LEU A 124 10.60 0.85 8.14
N SER A 125 9.48 1.55 8.27
CA SER A 125 9.36 2.70 9.17
C SER A 125 8.63 2.27 10.44
N VAL A 126 9.13 2.65 11.61
CA VAL A 126 8.51 2.31 12.90
C VAL A 126 8.39 3.53 13.81
N ILE A 127 7.39 3.49 14.68
CA ILE A 127 7.35 4.31 15.90
C ILE A 127 7.60 3.37 17.06
N GLU A 128 8.64 3.70 17.83
CA GLU A 128 9.01 3.02 19.06
C GLU A 128 8.62 3.88 20.28
N ILE A 129 8.19 3.22 21.35
CA ILE A 129 7.97 3.79 22.67
C ILE A 129 8.69 2.88 23.66
N ASP A 130 9.57 3.45 24.47
CA ASP A 130 10.44 2.74 25.40
C ASP A 130 11.28 1.63 24.73
N GLY A 131 11.75 1.91 23.51
CA GLY A 131 12.54 0.98 22.69
C GLY A 131 11.73 -0.18 22.07
N VAL A 132 10.40 -0.20 22.24
CA VAL A 132 9.51 -1.24 21.71
C VAL A 132 8.72 -0.70 20.52
N VAL A 133 8.68 -1.44 19.40
CA VAL A 133 7.88 -1.09 18.23
C VAL A 133 6.39 -1.06 18.60
N ARG A 134 5.73 0.08 18.38
CA ARG A 134 4.29 0.29 18.64
C ARG A 134 3.49 0.62 17.37
N ALA A 135 4.15 1.03 16.32
CA ALA A 135 3.54 1.13 14.99
C ALA A 135 4.58 0.87 13.92
N GLY A 136 4.13 0.45 12.75
CA GLY A 136 5.03 0.26 11.62
C GLY A 136 4.34 0.34 10.27
N LEU A 137 5.16 0.68 9.28
CA LEU A 137 4.82 0.77 7.88
C LEU A 137 5.83 -0.05 7.07
N LEU A 138 5.36 -1.07 6.37
CA LEU A 138 6.17 -1.88 5.46
C LEU A 138 6.03 -1.31 4.06
N CYS A 139 7.13 -0.84 3.49
CA CYS A 139 7.20 -0.31 2.13
C CYS A 139 8.21 -1.09 1.29
N THR A 140 8.08 -1.03 -0.02
CA THR A 140 9.10 -1.47 -0.98
C THR A 140 9.55 -0.32 -1.84
N LEU A 141 10.81 -0.37 -2.25
CA LEU A 141 11.43 0.62 -3.11
C LEU A 141 11.48 0.08 -4.54
N ALA A 142 11.10 0.87 -5.51
CA ALA A 142 11.10 0.54 -6.94
C ALA A 142 11.58 1.76 -7.76
N GLY A 143 12.89 1.82 -8.02
CA GLY A 143 13.52 3.04 -8.53
C GLY A 143 13.36 4.18 -7.52
N ASP A 144 12.81 5.30 -7.95
CA ASP A 144 12.56 6.48 -7.11
C ASP A 144 11.20 6.45 -6.41
N ASP A 145 10.43 5.38 -6.61
CA ASP A 145 9.11 5.23 -6.01
C ASP A 145 9.17 4.40 -4.72
N ILE A 146 8.26 4.70 -3.80
CA ILE A 146 8.03 3.93 -2.57
C ILE A 146 6.58 3.46 -2.52
N ALA A 147 6.35 2.16 -2.24
CA ALA A 147 5.03 1.55 -2.23
C ALA A 147 4.71 0.94 -0.85
N MET A 148 3.61 1.39 -0.23
CA MET A 148 3.15 0.98 1.08
C MET A 148 2.36 -0.34 1.02
N HIS A 149 2.84 -1.40 1.65
CA HIS A 149 2.15 -2.70 1.69
C HIS A 149 1.31 -2.92 2.94
N VAL A 150 1.87 -2.60 4.10
CA VAL A 150 1.22 -2.81 5.40
C VAL A 150 1.41 -1.59 6.27
N ILE A 151 0.33 -1.15 6.90
CA ILE A 151 0.33 -0.15 7.97
C ILE A 151 -0.41 -0.72 9.17
N ALA A 152 0.24 -0.75 10.33
CA ALA A 152 -0.36 -1.26 11.54
C ALA A 152 0.24 -0.60 12.79
N HIS A 153 -0.48 -0.69 13.90
CA HIS A 153 -0.01 -0.22 15.20
C HIS A 153 -0.59 -1.11 16.31
N ASP A 154 0.04 -1.05 17.46
CA ASP A 154 -0.40 -1.72 18.68
C ASP A 154 -1.76 -1.16 19.11
N PRO A 155 -2.82 -2.00 19.25
CA PRO A 155 -4.14 -1.54 19.67
C PRO A 155 -4.17 -0.82 21.01
N ALA A 156 -3.23 -1.12 21.90
CA ALA A 156 -3.11 -0.45 23.19
C ALA A 156 -2.85 1.07 23.08
N PHE A 157 -2.40 1.53 21.91
CA PHE A 157 -2.13 2.95 21.61
C PHE A 157 -3.05 3.53 20.52
N ASP A 158 -4.25 2.97 20.34
CA ASP A 158 -5.20 3.38 19.28
C ASP A 158 -5.59 4.86 19.40
N ASP A 159 -5.69 5.38 20.64
CA ASP A 159 -6.01 6.77 20.94
C ASP A 159 -4.92 7.77 20.48
N LEU A 160 -3.66 7.33 20.33
CA LEU A 160 -2.55 8.16 19.86
C LEU A 160 -2.42 8.22 18.33
N ARG A 161 -3.21 7.43 17.61
CA ARG A 161 -3.19 7.40 16.14
C ARG A 161 -1.81 7.08 15.54
N LEU A 162 -1.03 6.23 16.21
CA LEU A 162 0.37 5.95 15.83
C LEU A 162 0.52 5.45 14.39
N GLY A 163 -0.44 4.67 13.88
CA GLY A 163 -0.40 4.24 12.46
C GLY A 163 -0.48 5.42 11.49
N PHE A 164 -1.36 6.40 11.75
CA PHE A 164 -1.45 7.61 10.93
C PHE A 164 -0.16 8.45 11.02
N LEU A 165 0.36 8.64 12.23
CA LEU A 165 1.64 9.36 12.44
C LEU A 165 2.81 8.67 11.76
N CYS A 166 2.90 7.34 11.86
CA CYS A 166 3.93 6.56 11.17
C CYS A 166 3.87 6.77 9.64
N CYS A 167 2.65 6.81 9.06
CA CYS A 167 2.48 7.10 7.64
C CYS A 167 2.93 8.51 7.27
N VAL A 168 2.55 9.52 8.05
CA VAL A 168 2.96 10.92 7.85
C VAL A 168 4.49 11.03 7.87
N MET A 169 5.14 10.48 8.89
CA MET A 169 6.60 10.54 9.04
C MET A 169 7.32 9.74 7.95
N THR A 170 6.73 8.64 7.46
CA THR A 170 7.30 7.91 6.33
C THR A 170 7.22 8.72 5.03
N VAL A 171 6.15 9.49 4.81
CA VAL A 171 6.07 10.42 3.67
C VAL A 171 7.12 11.52 3.77
N GLN A 172 7.31 12.11 4.97
CA GLN A 172 8.35 13.12 5.22
C GLN A 172 9.75 12.54 4.97
N ASP A 173 10.03 11.35 5.47
CA ASP A 173 11.29 10.64 5.25
C ASP A 173 11.52 10.32 3.76
N ALA A 174 10.48 9.92 3.03
CA ALA A 174 10.55 9.68 1.58
C ALA A 174 10.88 10.96 0.79
N ILE A 175 10.33 12.11 1.19
CA ILE A 175 10.67 13.43 0.62
C ILE A 175 12.15 13.76 0.93
N ALA A 176 12.58 13.60 2.17
CA ALA A 176 13.96 13.85 2.58
C ALA A 176 14.98 12.95 1.84
N GLN A 177 14.57 11.73 1.45
CA GLN A 177 15.35 10.82 0.60
C GLN A 177 15.32 11.18 -0.89
N GLY A 178 14.60 12.21 -1.32
CA GLY A 178 14.46 12.60 -2.72
C GLY A 178 13.63 11.62 -3.56
N ARG A 179 12.72 10.87 -2.93
CA ARG A 179 11.80 9.98 -3.66
C ARG A 179 10.81 10.80 -4.47
N GLN A 180 10.36 10.24 -5.61
CA GLN A 180 9.47 10.97 -6.52
C GLN A 180 7.98 10.68 -6.24
N ARG A 181 7.62 9.43 -5.91
CA ARG A 181 6.22 9.05 -5.70
C ARG A 181 6.04 8.13 -4.50
N PHE A 182 4.96 8.39 -3.76
CA PHE A 182 4.51 7.53 -2.68
C PHE A 182 3.19 6.85 -3.08
N HIS A 183 3.23 5.53 -3.22
CA HIS A 183 2.09 4.69 -3.55
C HIS A 183 1.45 4.15 -2.28
N PHE A 184 0.26 4.65 -1.94
CA PHE A 184 -0.53 4.11 -0.83
C PHE A 184 -1.19 2.77 -1.16
N LEU A 185 -1.02 2.30 -2.40
CA LEU A 185 -1.65 1.12 -2.98
C LEU A 185 -3.18 1.12 -2.87
N TRP A 186 -3.79 -0.06 -3.05
CA TRP A 186 -5.24 -0.19 -3.15
C TRP A 186 -5.97 -0.01 -1.81
N GLY A 187 -7.28 0.20 -1.93
CA GLY A 187 -8.20 0.43 -0.82
C GLY A 187 -8.50 1.90 -0.62
N HIS A 188 -9.81 2.21 -0.64
CA HIS A 188 -10.29 3.56 -0.43
C HIS A 188 -10.33 3.88 1.07
N TYR A 189 -9.42 4.74 1.50
CA TYR A 189 -9.34 5.25 2.87
C TYR A 189 -9.09 6.77 2.82
N ASP A 190 -9.92 7.54 3.52
CA ASP A 190 -9.90 9.01 3.51
C ASP A 190 -8.52 9.62 3.81
N TYR A 191 -7.72 8.98 4.66
CA TYR A 191 -6.40 9.51 5.00
C TYR A 191 -5.47 9.60 3.80
N LYS A 192 -5.61 8.71 2.81
CA LYS A 192 -4.77 8.70 1.60
C LYS A 192 -4.98 9.97 0.77
N THR A 193 -6.24 10.33 0.53
CA THR A 193 -6.59 11.58 -0.17
C THR A 193 -6.25 12.81 0.66
N ARG A 194 -6.46 12.77 1.97
CA ARG A 194 -6.08 13.87 2.88
C ARG A 194 -4.58 14.13 2.89
N LEU A 195 -3.73 13.10 2.70
CA LEU A 195 -2.28 13.22 2.59
C LEU A 195 -1.82 13.56 1.17
N GLY A 196 -2.73 13.86 0.24
CA GLY A 196 -2.44 14.30 -1.12
C GLY A 196 -2.42 13.18 -2.17
N GLY A 197 -2.74 11.93 -1.79
CA GLY A 197 -2.82 10.82 -2.73
C GLY A 197 -3.97 10.99 -3.72
N LYS A 198 -3.69 10.86 -5.02
CA LYS A 198 -4.65 10.92 -6.12
C LYS A 198 -4.96 9.51 -6.61
N PRO A 199 -6.22 9.17 -6.90
CA PRO A 199 -6.57 7.85 -7.41
C PRO A 199 -6.01 7.64 -8.83
N VAL A 200 -5.31 6.52 -9.03
CA VAL A 200 -4.79 6.06 -10.32
C VAL A 200 -5.39 4.70 -10.60
N ALA A 201 -6.17 4.60 -11.66
CA ALA A 201 -6.85 3.37 -12.03
C ALA A 201 -5.84 2.26 -12.36
N LEU A 202 -5.98 1.10 -11.71
CA LEU A 202 -5.18 -0.08 -12.00
C LEU A 202 -5.93 -1.04 -12.89
N THR A 203 -5.21 -1.61 -13.84
CA THR A 203 -5.65 -2.70 -14.70
C THR A 203 -4.94 -3.99 -14.30
N GLN A 204 -5.71 -5.03 -14.05
CA GLN A 204 -5.19 -6.37 -13.82
C GLN A 204 -4.98 -7.09 -15.15
N LEU A 205 -3.79 -7.61 -15.35
CA LEU A 205 -3.38 -8.40 -16.50
C LEU A 205 -3.21 -9.85 -16.07
N LEU A 206 -3.78 -10.77 -16.82
CA LEU A 206 -3.51 -12.19 -16.72
C LEU A 206 -2.80 -12.62 -18.00
N LEU A 207 -1.50 -12.83 -17.91
CA LEU A 207 -0.67 -13.31 -19.01
C LEU A 207 -0.64 -14.84 -18.99
N LEU A 208 -0.95 -15.46 -20.11
CA LEU A 208 -0.94 -16.89 -20.28
C LEU A 208 0.19 -17.27 -21.23
N ARG A 209 0.99 -18.30 -20.90
CA ARG A 209 2.01 -18.81 -21.80
C ARG A 209 1.42 -19.30 -23.13
N ALA A 210 0.24 -19.94 -23.07
CA ALA A 210 -0.56 -20.34 -24.24
C ALA A 210 -2.05 -20.36 -23.88
N ARG A 211 -2.95 -20.24 -24.85
CA ARG A 211 -4.43 -20.25 -24.64
C ARG A 211 -4.91 -21.49 -23.89
N ARG A 212 -4.31 -22.68 -24.13
CA ARG A 212 -4.64 -23.92 -23.42
C ARG A 212 -4.47 -23.85 -21.89
N HIS A 213 -3.62 -22.94 -21.39
CA HIS A 213 -3.44 -22.77 -19.95
C HIS A 213 -4.63 -22.08 -19.27
N ALA A 214 -5.48 -21.40 -20.03
CA ALA A 214 -6.73 -20.86 -19.51
C ALA A 214 -7.64 -21.99 -18.97
N LEU A 215 -7.72 -23.12 -19.67
CA LEU A 215 -8.51 -24.27 -19.27
C LEU A 215 -8.01 -24.96 -18.00
N ARG A 216 -6.72 -24.86 -17.71
CA ARG A 216 -6.09 -25.43 -16.49
C ARG A 216 -6.26 -24.54 -15.25
N HIS A 217 -6.70 -23.30 -15.41
CA HIS A 217 -6.88 -22.34 -14.34
C HIS A 217 -8.24 -21.62 -14.39
N PRO A 218 -9.38 -22.37 -14.46
CA PRO A 218 -10.70 -21.79 -14.66
C PRO A 218 -11.08 -20.80 -13.55
N TRP A 219 -10.65 -21.05 -12.30
CA TRP A 219 -10.89 -20.17 -11.16
C TRP A 219 -10.26 -18.76 -11.32
N ARG A 220 -9.12 -18.66 -12.04
CA ARG A 220 -8.51 -17.36 -12.36
C ARG A 220 -9.31 -16.59 -13.40
N LEU A 221 -9.95 -17.29 -14.33
CA LEU A 221 -10.84 -16.69 -15.31
C LEU A 221 -12.12 -16.19 -14.66
N THR A 222 -12.71 -16.96 -13.74
CA THR A 222 -13.89 -16.54 -12.99
C THR A 222 -13.61 -15.35 -12.10
N THR A 223 -12.49 -15.31 -11.38
CA THR A 223 -12.09 -14.16 -10.56
C THR A 223 -11.85 -12.91 -11.40
N LEU A 224 -11.26 -13.06 -12.59
CA LEU A 224 -11.04 -11.95 -13.52
C LEU A 224 -12.37 -11.45 -14.11
N GLY A 225 -13.27 -12.35 -14.50
CA GLY A 225 -14.61 -12.04 -14.99
C GLY A 225 -15.44 -11.30 -13.94
N LEU A 226 -15.42 -11.74 -12.69
CA LEU A 226 -16.08 -11.06 -11.57
C LEU A 226 -15.47 -9.68 -11.31
N ALA A 227 -14.13 -9.54 -11.42
CA ALA A 227 -13.47 -8.24 -11.30
C ALA A 227 -13.87 -7.29 -12.42
N ALA A 228 -13.96 -7.77 -13.66
CA ALA A 228 -14.43 -6.99 -14.80
C ALA A 228 -15.87 -6.54 -14.63
N LEU A 229 -16.78 -7.42 -14.21
CA LEU A 229 -18.19 -7.11 -13.95
C LEU A 229 -18.32 -6.05 -12.84
N ARG A 230 -17.59 -6.20 -11.73
CA ARG A 230 -17.58 -5.21 -10.63
C ARG A 230 -17.03 -3.86 -11.08
N GLY A 231 -16.02 -3.85 -11.94
CA GLY A 231 -15.46 -2.63 -12.54
C GLY A 231 -16.48 -1.92 -13.45
N TRP A 232 -17.18 -2.67 -14.29
CA TRP A 232 -18.22 -2.15 -15.15
C TRP A 232 -19.40 -1.57 -14.35
N LEU A 233 -19.89 -2.27 -13.32
CA LEU A 233 -20.94 -1.78 -12.44
C LEU A 233 -20.53 -0.48 -11.71
N ARG A 234 -19.28 -0.34 -11.29
CA ARG A 234 -18.76 0.90 -10.68
C ARG A 234 -18.78 2.05 -11.69
N SER A 235 -18.32 1.82 -12.93
CA SER A 235 -18.33 2.85 -13.97
C SER A 235 -19.73 3.34 -14.31
N LEU A 236 -20.73 2.45 -14.31
CA LEU A 236 -22.14 2.83 -14.50
C LEU A 236 -22.65 3.71 -13.35
N ARG A 237 -22.35 3.38 -12.10
CA ARG A 237 -22.74 4.19 -10.93
C ARG A 237 -22.11 5.58 -10.94
N GLN A 238 -20.84 5.68 -11.34
CA GLN A 238 -20.16 6.97 -11.48
C GLN A 238 -20.77 7.83 -12.59
N ARG A 239 -21.11 7.25 -13.74
CA ARG A 239 -21.80 7.95 -14.84
C ARG A 239 -23.21 8.40 -14.44
N ALA A 240 -23.96 7.57 -13.71
CA ALA A 240 -25.29 7.93 -13.21
C ALA A 240 -25.25 9.01 -12.11
N GLY A 241 -24.17 9.08 -11.32
CA GLY A 241 -23.95 10.15 -10.34
C GLY A 241 -23.57 11.49 -11.00
N ALA A 242 -22.75 11.45 -12.07
CA ALA A 242 -22.33 12.64 -12.80
C ALA A 242 -23.45 13.26 -13.68
N ALA A 243 -24.49 12.49 -14.00
CA ALA A 243 -25.65 12.97 -14.75
C ALA A 243 -26.73 13.64 -13.85
N ARG A 244 -26.51 13.71 -12.53
CA ARG A 244 -27.44 14.33 -11.55
C ARG A 244 -26.90 15.65 -10.97
N HIS A 245 -25.76 16.11 -11.44
CA HIS A 245 -25.18 17.42 -11.16
C HIS A 245 -24.96 18.20 -12.47
#